data_7750d3c1f8e2cf1510864f670119f6d0
#
_entry.id   7750d3c1f8e2cf1510864f670119f6d0
#
_cell.length_a   1.000
_cell.length_b   1.000
_cell.length_c   1.000
_cell.angle_alpha   90.00
_cell.angle_beta   90.00
_cell.angle_gamma   90.00
#
_symmetry.space_group_name_H-M   'P 1'
#
loop_
_entity.id
_entity.type
_entity.pdbx_description
1 polymer ?
#
loop_
_entity_poly.entity_id
_entity_poly.type
_entity_poly.pdbx_seq_one_letter_code
_entity_poly.pdbx_strand_id
1 'polypeptide(L)'
;MFYHGGTFISLLENPMRRLASLLTLSLFPLLGGCSSTPAAKPVVVPQPKSAFINQTPSRSPVYSQGVSKGDFANRTNVDRFVQKMVEKHGFDSAQLHQVLAQAERYDWIIRLMDAQAPTTAKPTGPTGAWNRYRAKFITPDNVQNGVNFWREYASELNRAEQIYGVPPEIIVGIIGVETRWGRVMGKTRILDALATLAFDYPRRAEFFTSELEAFLVMTRDEGMDPTEPKGSYAGAMGYGQFMPSSFQRYAVDFDGNGHTNLWDPVDAIGSVANYFKAHGWEKGQPVAVRGQGQLPGYEHGFQTRYPVASLRRAGLTPTSSLGNHSEASLLRLDVGTGYQYWYGLPNFYAITRYNHSTHYAMAVWQLGLAVKAAR
;
A
#
# COMPACT_ATOMS: atom_id res chain seq x y z
N MET A 1 12.59 8.89 16.66
CA MET A 1 13.18 8.08 15.63
C MET A 1 12.54 8.50 14.32
N PHE A 2 13.30 9.10 13.43
CA PHE A 2 12.75 10.00 12.39
C PHE A 2 12.40 9.22 11.13
N TYR A 3 11.10 9.16 10.80
CA TYR A 3 10.64 8.81 9.46
C TYR A 3 10.80 10.04 8.56
N HIS A 4 11.77 10.02 7.68
CA HIS A 4 11.87 11.02 6.62
C HIS A 4 11.00 10.58 5.44
N GLY A 5 9.94 11.35 5.23
CA GLY A 5 9.27 11.70 4.00
C GLY A 5 9.14 10.67 2.89
N GLY A 6 8.09 9.84 2.92
CA GLY A 6 7.48 9.33 1.70
C GLY A 6 6.49 10.39 1.21
N THR A 7 6.71 10.94 0.05
CA THR A 7 5.86 11.96 -0.57
C THR A 7 4.57 11.32 -1.04
N PHE A 8 3.48 11.46 -0.28
CA PHE A 8 2.13 11.19 -0.76
C PHE A 8 1.73 12.28 -1.77
N ILE A 9 1.94 12.02 -3.06
CA ILE A 9 1.47 12.89 -4.14
C ILE A 9 0.08 12.42 -4.58
N SER A 10 -0.82 13.38 -4.63
CA SER A 10 -2.23 13.26 -5.01
C SER A 10 -2.44 12.57 -6.36
N LEU A 11 -3.32 11.58 -6.38
CA LEU A 11 -3.98 11.12 -7.59
C LEU A 11 -5.16 12.07 -7.91
N LEU A 12 -4.98 12.92 -8.92
CA LEU A 12 -6.07 13.43 -9.72
C LEU A 12 -6.21 12.48 -10.91
N GLU A 13 -7.13 11.56 -10.83
CA GLU A 13 -7.57 10.76 -11.99
C GLU A 13 -8.57 11.59 -12.81
N ASN A 14 -8.22 11.80 -14.06
CA ASN A 14 -9.10 12.35 -15.07
C ASN A 14 -9.88 11.19 -15.71
N PRO A 15 -11.22 11.19 -15.74
CA PRO A 15 -11.99 10.16 -16.43
C PRO A 15 -12.24 10.62 -17.88
N MET A 16 -11.84 9.84 -18.86
CA MET A 16 -12.51 9.57 -20.13
C MET A 16 -11.56 9.07 -21.21
N ARG A 17 -11.75 7.81 -21.60
CA ARG A 17 -11.93 7.42 -22.99
C ARG A 17 -12.37 5.96 -23.08
N ARG A 18 -13.67 5.81 -23.33
CA ARG A 18 -14.24 4.58 -23.89
C ARG A 18 -13.85 4.50 -25.37
N LEU A 19 -13.33 3.36 -25.80
CA LEU A 19 -13.44 2.92 -27.18
C LEU A 19 -13.81 1.44 -27.22
N ALA A 20 -14.94 1.19 -27.83
CA ALA A 20 -15.47 -0.12 -28.12
C ALA A 20 -14.63 -0.78 -29.23
N SER A 21 -14.44 -2.09 -29.16
CA SER A 21 -14.09 -2.92 -30.30
C SER A 21 -14.72 -4.29 -30.20
N LEU A 22 -15.36 -4.61 -31.29
CA LEU A 22 -16.26 -5.66 -31.68
C LEU A 22 -15.75 -7.08 -31.47
N LEU A 23 -16.73 -7.96 -31.17
CA LEU A 23 -16.67 -9.41 -31.27
C LEU A 23 -16.27 -9.89 -32.68
N THR A 24 -15.42 -10.91 -32.72
CA THR A 24 -15.49 -11.93 -33.79
C THR A 24 -15.45 -13.32 -33.15
N LEU A 25 -16.55 -14.00 -33.38
CA LEU A 25 -16.79 -15.41 -33.08
C LEU A 25 -16.07 -16.27 -34.11
N SER A 26 -15.28 -17.27 -33.70
CA SER A 26 -14.90 -18.39 -34.56
C SER A 26 -15.03 -19.69 -33.78
N LEU A 27 -16.00 -20.48 -34.21
CA LEU A 27 -16.19 -21.91 -33.90
C LEU A 27 -15.11 -22.75 -34.59
N PHE A 28 -14.50 -23.71 -33.90
CA PHE A 28 -14.02 -24.97 -34.45
C PHE A 28 -14.03 -26.12 -33.41
N PRO A 29 -14.12 -27.41 -33.81
CA PRO A 29 -14.84 -28.44 -33.12
C PRO A 29 -14.01 -29.39 -32.23
N LEU A 30 -14.73 -30.13 -31.40
CA LEU A 30 -14.33 -31.25 -30.55
C LEU A 30 -13.65 -32.39 -31.28
N LEU A 31 -12.57 -32.90 -30.70
CA LEU A 31 -12.21 -34.31 -30.72
C LEU A 31 -11.69 -34.74 -29.34
N GLY A 32 -12.26 -35.81 -28.82
CA GLY A 32 -12.06 -36.29 -27.48
C GLY A 32 -10.78 -37.07 -27.25
N GLY A 33 -10.32 -37.07 -26.00
CA GLY A 33 -9.31 -37.96 -25.46
C GLY A 33 -9.47 -38.02 -23.94
N CYS A 34 -10.05 -39.13 -23.44
CA CYS A 34 -10.13 -39.38 -22.00
C CYS A 34 -8.77 -39.72 -21.43
N SER A 35 -8.28 -38.87 -20.50
CA SER A 35 -7.24 -39.25 -19.57
C SER A 35 -7.67 -38.78 -18.19
N SER A 36 -7.94 -39.72 -17.30
CA SER A 36 -8.37 -39.50 -15.91
C SER A 36 -7.18 -39.15 -15.03
N THR A 37 -7.04 -37.87 -14.73
CA THR A 37 -6.15 -37.37 -13.66
C THR A 37 -7.03 -37.07 -12.44
N PRO A 38 -6.60 -37.40 -11.18
CA PRO A 38 -7.43 -37.17 -10.00
C PRO A 38 -7.61 -35.66 -9.77
N ALA A 39 -8.87 -35.27 -9.55
CA ALA A 39 -9.27 -33.89 -9.32
C ALA A 39 -8.60 -33.33 -8.08
N ALA A 40 -7.77 -32.32 -8.25
CA ALA A 40 -7.34 -31.46 -7.18
C ALA A 40 -8.57 -30.72 -6.59
N LYS A 41 -8.70 -30.73 -5.27
CA LYS A 41 -9.74 -29.99 -4.54
C LYS A 41 -9.70 -28.52 -4.97
N PRO A 42 -10.85 -27.87 -5.22
CA PRO A 42 -10.87 -26.48 -5.62
C PRO A 42 -10.30 -25.62 -4.47
N VAL A 43 -9.28 -24.82 -4.78
CA VAL A 43 -8.79 -23.78 -3.89
C VAL A 43 -9.88 -22.71 -3.81
N VAL A 44 -10.51 -22.59 -2.65
CA VAL A 44 -11.51 -21.54 -2.40
C VAL A 44 -10.74 -20.23 -2.32
N VAL A 45 -10.86 -19.41 -3.37
CA VAL A 45 -10.41 -18.02 -3.33
C VAL A 45 -11.40 -17.28 -2.42
N PRO A 46 -10.95 -16.65 -1.32
CA PRO A 46 -11.83 -15.83 -0.50
C PRO A 46 -12.44 -14.72 -1.36
N GLN A 47 -13.75 -14.72 -1.50
CA GLN A 47 -14.49 -13.63 -2.16
C GLN A 47 -14.56 -12.45 -1.18
N PRO A 48 -14.47 -11.20 -1.64
CA PRO A 48 -14.71 -10.06 -0.77
C PRO A 48 -16.14 -10.15 -0.22
N LYS A 49 -16.26 -10.11 1.10
CA LYS A 49 -17.54 -10.19 1.79
C LYS A 49 -18.40 -8.96 1.46
N SER A 50 -19.36 -9.08 0.57
CA SER A 50 -20.52 -8.21 0.52
C SER A 50 -21.70 -8.95 1.15
N ALA A 51 -21.81 -8.94 2.45
CA ALA A 51 -22.99 -9.34 3.17
C ALA A 51 -23.69 -8.09 3.68
N PHE A 52 -24.51 -7.48 2.83
CA PHE A 52 -25.52 -6.54 3.30
C PHE A 52 -26.61 -7.35 4.01
N ILE A 53 -26.58 -7.35 5.34
CA ILE A 53 -27.74 -7.76 6.12
C ILE A 53 -28.76 -6.63 5.98
N ASN A 54 -29.83 -6.88 5.22
CA ASN A 54 -31.03 -6.05 5.18
C ASN A 54 -31.66 -6.01 6.56
N GLN A 55 -31.30 -5.02 7.38
CA GLN A 55 -32.14 -4.61 8.51
C GLN A 55 -33.00 -3.45 8.01
N THR A 56 -34.29 -3.67 7.99
CA THR A 56 -35.34 -2.68 7.69
C THR A 56 -35.17 -1.50 8.64
N PRO A 57 -34.99 -0.25 8.16
CA PRO A 57 -34.88 0.90 9.04
C PRO A 57 -36.25 1.22 9.65
N SER A 58 -36.43 0.89 10.90
CA SER A 58 -37.55 1.35 11.72
C SER A 58 -37.07 2.54 12.55
N ARG A 59 -37.67 3.67 12.31
CA ARG A 59 -37.62 4.99 12.95
C ARG A 59 -36.74 6.04 12.23
N SER A 60 -37.39 7.16 11.91
CA SER A 60 -36.74 8.42 11.55
C SER A 60 -35.67 8.78 12.57
N PRO A 61 -34.44 9.15 12.16
CA PRO A 61 -33.38 9.50 13.09
C PRO A 61 -33.80 10.75 13.87
N VAL A 62 -33.96 10.62 15.17
CA VAL A 62 -33.93 11.76 16.06
C VAL A 62 -32.48 12.23 16.06
N TYR A 63 -32.22 13.37 15.38
CA TYR A 63 -30.91 14.00 15.43
C TYR A 63 -30.61 14.37 16.88
N SER A 64 -29.85 13.53 17.57
CA SER A 64 -29.32 13.85 18.89
C SER A 64 -28.31 14.98 18.74
N GLN A 65 -28.23 15.82 19.77
CA GLN A 65 -27.28 16.95 19.85
C GLN A 65 -25.87 16.48 19.40
N GLY A 66 -25.15 17.33 18.63
CA GLY A 66 -23.82 17.03 18.09
C GLY A 66 -22.80 16.58 19.13
N VAL A 67 -21.57 16.28 18.74
CA VAL A 67 -20.46 15.93 19.65
C VAL A 67 -20.31 17.06 20.68
N SER A 68 -20.74 16.83 21.91
CA SER A 68 -20.84 17.86 22.96
C SER A 68 -19.64 17.88 23.91
N LYS A 69 -18.73 16.91 23.80
CA LYS A 69 -17.53 16.75 24.66
C LYS A 69 -16.30 16.37 23.84
N GLY A 70 -15.11 16.58 24.41
CA GLY A 70 -13.83 16.26 23.79
C GLY A 70 -13.33 17.37 22.85
N ASP A 71 -12.19 17.12 22.24
CA ASP A 71 -11.45 18.11 21.43
C ASP A 71 -12.16 18.51 20.12
N PHE A 72 -13.10 17.69 19.70
CA PHE A 72 -13.88 17.90 18.47
C PHE A 72 -15.34 18.31 18.75
N ALA A 73 -15.64 18.75 19.98
CA ALA A 73 -16.98 19.16 20.39
C ALA A 73 -17.47 20.41 19.64
N ASN A 74 -18.79 20.45 19.38
CA ASN A 74 -19.51 21.61 18.83
C ASN A 74 -18.95 22.11 17.48
N ARG A 75 -18.53 21.20 16.59
CA ARG A 75 -17.94 21.52 15.30
C ARG A 75 -18.84 21.08 14.15
N THR A 76 -19.25 21.99 13.32
CA THR A 76 -20.15 21.74 12.16
C THR A 76 -19.58 20.73 11.16
N ASN A 77 -18.25 20.68 10.96
CA ASN A 77 -17.62 19.69 10.08
C ASN A 77 -17.69 18.27 10.66
N VAL A 78 -17.63 18.13 11.98
CA VAL A 78 -17.80 16.86 12.69
C VAL A 78 -19.26 16.40 12.63
N ASP A 79 -20.21 17.29 12.86
CA ASP A 79 -21.64 16.98 12.77
C ASP A 79 -22.04 16.52 11.36
N ARG A 80 -21.53 17.18 10.31
CA ARG A 80 -21.72 16.76 8.91
C ARG A 80 -21.10 15.39 8.63
N PHE A 81 -19.94 15.10 9.22
CA PHE A 81 -19.33 13.79 9.10
C PHE A 81 -20.19 12.70 9.75
N VAL A 82 -20.66 12.93 10.98
CA VAL A 82 -21.59 12.00 11.69
C VAL A 82 -22.85 11.77 10.86
N GLN A 83 -23.47 12.84 10.36
CA GLN A 83 -24.64 12.73 9.51
C GLN A 83 -24.39 11.85 8.27
N LYS A 84 -23.27 12.07 7.57
CA LYS A 84 -22.85 11.24 6.43
C LYS A 84 -22.68 9.75 6.82
N MET A 85 -22.08 9.47 7.98
CA MET A 85 -21.88 8.10 8.46
C MET A 85 -23.20 7.39 8.77
N VAL A 86 -24.16 8.11 9.34
CA VAL A 86 -25.52 7.60 9.59
C VAL A 86 -26.25 7.33 8.27
N GLU A 87 -26.26 8.30 7.36
CA GLU A 87 -27.00 8.20 6.09
C GLU A 87 -26.41 7.13 5.14
N LYS A 88 -25.09 7.09 5.05
CA LYS A 88 -24.40 6.23 4.08
C LYS A 88 -24.14 4.81 4.61
N HIS A 89 -23.83 4.68 5.89
CA HIS A 89 -23.35 3.43 6.47
C HIS A 89 -24.23 2.88 7.59
N GLY A 90 -25.32 3.58 7.94
CA GLY A 90 -26.26 3.12 8.96
C GLY A 90 -25.70 3.10 10.39
N PHE A 91 -24.71 3.93 10.68
CA PHE A 91 -24.20 4.05 12.05
C PHE A 91 -25.22 4.65 12.99
N ASP A 92 -25.18 4.26 14.26
CA ASP A 92 -25.91 4.94 15.31
C ASP A 92 -25.23 6.28 15.64
N SER A 93 -26.00 7.37 15.56
CA SER A 93 -25.48 8.73 15.78
C SER A 93 -24.93 8.92 17.20
N ALA A 94 -25.60 8.36 18.22
CA ALA A 94 -25.16 8.52 19.61
C ALA A 94 -23.86 7.76 19.88
N GLN A 95 -23.70 6.57 19.30
CA GLN A 95 -22.45 5.80 19.38
C GLN A 95 -21.30 6.54 18.71
N LEU A 96 -21.50 7.12 17.50
CA LEU A 96 -20.47 7.91 16.82
C LEU A 96 -20.08 9.15 17.63
N HIS A 97 -21.04 9.84 18.23
CA HIS A 97 -20.74 10.96 19.10
C HIS A 97 -19.91 10.54 20.33
N GLN A 98 -20.18 9.37 20.91
CA GLN A 98 -19.40 8.84 22.02
C GLN A 98 -17.96 8.47 21.59
N VAL A 99 -17.80 7.87 20.42
CA VAL A 99 -16.47 7.55 19.86
C VAL A 99 -15.67 8.81 19.57
N LEU A 100 -16.26 9.79 18.87
CA LEU A 100 -15.58 11.03 18.52
C LEU A 100 -15.31 11.93 19.72
N ALA A 101 -16.10 11.82 20.79
CA ALA A 101 -15.85 12.50 22.06
C ALA A 101 -14.59 11.99 22.79
N GLN A 102 -14.13 10.77 22.47
CA GLN A 102 -12.90 10.17 23.00
C GLN A 102 -11.67 10.44 22.12
N ALA A 103 -11.87 10.99 20.92
CA ALA A 103 -10.77 11.33 20.04
C ALA A 103 -10.01 12.56 20.57
N GLU A 104 -8.68 12.46 20.56
CA GLU A 104 -7.77 13.53 20.97
C GLU A 104 -7.17 14.22 19.75
N ARG A 105 -7.04 15.54 19.84
CA ARG A 105 -6.44 16.36 18.80
C ARG A 105 -4.94 16.56 19.04
N TYR A 106 -4.13 16.26 18.04
CA TYR A 106 -2.68 16.33 18.15
C TYR A 106 -2.06 17.38 17.23
N ASP A 107 -1.73 18.57 17.75
CA ASP A 107 -1.05 19.64 17.03
C ASP A 107 0.32 19.22 16.44
N TRP A 108 1.01 18.31 17.12
CA TRP A 108 2.29 17.80 16.62
C TRP A 108 2.15 17.01 15.32
N ILE A 109 1.00 16.36 15.07
CA ILE A 109 0.70 15.66 13.81
C ILE A 109 0.62 16.69 12.67
N ILE A 110 -0.12 17.79 12.89
CA ILE A 110 -0.27 18.86 11.89
C ILE A 110 1.11 19.44 11.55
N ARG A 111 1.90 19.79 12.56
CA ARG A 111 3.25 20.30 12.36
C ARG A 111 4.15 19.32 11.61
N LEU A 112 4.04 18.03 11.89
CA LEU A 112 4.82 17.00 11.22
C LEU A 112 4.41 16.84 9.75
N MET A 113 3.13 16.91 9.45
CA MET A 113 2.61 16.88 8.07
C MET A 113 3.07 18.10 7.27
N ASP A 114 3.08 19.30 7.87
CA ASP A 114 3.58 20.51 7.22
C ASP A 114 5.09 20.46 6.96
N ALA A 115 5.87 19.92 7.88
CA ALA A 115 7.32 19.75 7.73
C ALA A 115 7.72 18.76 6.60
N GLN A 116 6.78 17.92 6.14
CA GLN A 116 7.01 16.96 5.04
C GLN A 116 6.65 17.54 3.66
N ALA A 117 6.20 18.78 3.58
CA ALA A 117 5.96 19.45 2.32
C ALA A 117 7.23 19.44 1.45
N PRO A 118 7.15 19.18 0.12
CA PRO A 118 8.31 19.10 -0.72
C PRO A 118 9.13 20.38 -0.70
N THR A 119 10.45 20.29 -0.48
CA THR A 119 11.36 21.41 -0.68
C THR A 119 11.65 21.57 -2.16
N THR A 120 11.60 22.80 -2.65
CA THR A 120 11.79 23.14 -4.08
C THR A 120 13.25 23.08 -4.54
N ALA A 121 14.22 23.05 -3.63
CA ALA A 121 15.62 23.05 -3.95
C ALA A 121 16.09 21.69 -4.51
N LYS A 122 16.48 21.64 -5.78
CA LYS A 122 17.11 20.48 -6.40
C LYS A 122 18.64 20.61 -6.28
N PRO A 123 19.34 19.57 -5.78
CA PRO A 123 20.82 19.56 -5.79
C PRO A 123 21.36 19.65 -7.22
N THR A 124 22.45 20.39 -7.41
CA THR A 124 23.10 20.56 -8.70
C THR A 124 24.01 19.40 -9.12
N GLY A 125 24.19 18.39 -8.25
CA GLY A 125 25.04 17.21 -8.52
C GLY A 125 24.74 16.04 -7.59
N PRO A 126 25.54 14.96 -7.71
CA PRO A 126 25.37 13.77 -6.87
C PRO A 126 25.68 14.08 -5.40
N THR A 127 24.78 13.66 -4.51
CA THR A 127 24.88 13.89 -3.06
C THR A 127 24.96 12.59 -2.25
N GLY A 128 24.83 11.44 -2.90
CA GLY A 128 24.70 10.14 -2.25
C GLY A 128 23.33 9.87 -1.60
N ALA A 129 22.30 10.53 -2.12
CA ALA A 129 20.94 10.43 -1.58
C ALA A 129 20.44 8.98 -1.53
N TRP A 130 20.73 8.19 -2.56
CA TRP A 130 20.39 6.78 -2.58
C TRP A 130 21.13 5.98 -1.51
N ASN A 131 22.44 6.16 -1.37
CA ASN A 131 23.23 5.42 -0.38
C ASN A 131 22.73 5.69 1.04
N ARG A 132 22.43 6.96 1.37
CA ARG A 132 21.86 7.31 2.67
C ARG A 132 20.46 6.72 2.89
N TYR A 133 19.62 6.72 1.85
CA TYR A 133 18.28 6.13 1.95
C TYR A 133 18.34 4.61 2.15
N ARG A 134 19.13 3.92 1.32
CA ARG A 134 19.35 2.47 1.36
C ARG A 134 19.89 2.01 2.72
N ALA A 135 20.86 2.74 3.29
CA ALA A 135 21.47 2.40 4.57
C ALA A 135 20.50 2.42 5.76
N LYS A 136 19.32 3.04 5.63
CA LYS A 136 18.28 3.01 6.68
C LYS A 136 17.62 1.62 6.83
N PHE A 137 17.61 0.84 5.76
CA PHE A 137 16.88 -0.43 5.68
C PHE A 137 17.82 -1.64 5.55
N ILE A 138 18.88 -1.55 4.76
CA ILE A 138 19.74 -2.69 4.46
C ILE A 138 20.97 -2.63 5.37
N THR A 139 20.78 -3.10 6.61
CA THR A 139 21.82 -3.30 7.62
C THR A 139 21.89 -4.79 7.98
N PRO A 140 23.03 -5.29 8.50
CA PRO A 140 23.14 -6.69 8.94
C PRO A 140 22.00 -7.11 9.87
N ASP A 141 21.68 -6.28 10.87
CA ASP A 141 20.63 -6.56 11.85
C ASP A 141 19.24 -6.63 11.18
N ASN A 142 18.93 -5.70 10.28
CA ASN A 142 17.66 -5.74 9.56
C ASN A 142 17.58 -6.98 8.66
N VAL A 143 18.65 -7.31 7.94
CA VAL A 143 18.66 -8.51 7.10
C VAL A 143 18.43 -9.76 7.95
N GLN A 144 19.11 -9.88 9.10
CA GLN A 144 18.91 -11.01 10.02
C GLN A 144 17.47 -11.08 10.57
N ASN A 145 16.88 -9.93 10.90
CA ASN A 145 15.48 -9.88 11.34
C ASN A 145 14.52 -10.34 10.23
N GLY A 146 14.80 -9.97 8.98
CA GLY A 146 14.06 -10.45 7.82
C GLY A 146 14.19 -11.94 7.60
N VAL A 147 15.37 -12.51 7.79
CA VAL A 147 15.61 -13.96 7.74
C VAL A 147 14.78 -14.68 8.81
N ASN A 148 14.73 -14.14 10.03
CA ASN A 148 13.95 -14.72 11.12
C ASN A 148 12.45 -14.68 10.80
N PHE A 149 11.94 -13.54 10.36
CA PHE A 149 10.54 -13.40 9.92
C PHE A 149 10.20 -14.37 8.77
N TRP A 150 11.06 -14.47 7.76
CA TRP A 150 10.83 -15.40 6.66
C TRP A 150 10.82 -16.86 7.10
N ARG A 151 11.68 -17.25 8.05
CA ARG A 151 11.69 -18.63 8.59
C ARG A 151 10.42 -18.92 9.39
N GLU A 152 9.99 -17.98 10.21
CA GLU A 152 8.80 -18.10 11.05
C GLU A 152 7.52 -18.26 10.22
N TYR A 153 7.39 -17.46 9.13
CA TYR A 153 6.19 -17.44 8.28
C TYR A 153 6.44 -18.05 6.89
N ALA A 154 7.31 -19.07 6.79
CA ALA A 154 7.69 -19.63 5.51
C ALA A 154 6.51 -20.29 4.76
N SER A 155 5.61 -20.93 5.48
CA SER A 155 4.41 -21.58 4.92
C SER A 155 3.43 -20.55 4.35
N GLU A 156 3.19 -19.48 5.08
CA GLU A 156 2.27 -18.40 4.71
C GLU A 156 2.81 -17.61 3.51
N LEU A 157 4.10 -17.31 3.51
CA LEU A 157 4.77 -16.65 2.39
C LEU A 157 4.72 -17.49 1.12
N ASN A 158 4.98 -18.81 1.21
CA ASN A 158 4.87 -19.72 0.08
C ASN A 158 3.42 -19.84 -0.42
N ARG A 159 2.45 -19.91 0.49
CA ARG A 159 1.03 -19.92 0.14
C ARG A 159 0.61 -18.63 -0.56
N ALA A 160 1.08 -17.48 -0.08
CA ALA A 160 0.84 -16.18 -0.71
C ALA A 160 1.41 -16.13 -2.14
N GLU A 161 2.62 -16.65 -2.37
CA GLU A 161 3.20 -16.77 -3.70
C GLU A 161 2.38 -17.68 -4.63
N GLN A 162 1.89 -18.80 -4.11
CA GLN A 162 1.06 -19.72 -4.90
C GLN A 162 -0.26 -19.08 -5.34
N ILE A 163 -0.93 -18.36 -4.42
CA ILE A 163 -2.26 -17.76 -4.65
C ILE A 163 -2.16 -16.49 -5.48
N TYR A 164 -1.24 -15.59 -5.14
CA TYR A 164 -1.15 -14.24 -5.70
C TYR A 164 -0.04 -14.06 -6.73
N GLY A 165 0.90 -15.01 -6.83
CA GLY A 165 2.03 -14.93 -7.75
C GLY A 165 3.14 -13.96 -7.33
N VAL A 166 3.07 -13.42 -6.11
CA VAL A 166 4.05 -12.46 -5.56
C VAL A 166 5.10 -13.23 -4.77
N PRO A 167 6.39 -13.15 -5.14
CA PRO A 167 7.41 -13.95 -4.47
C PRO A 167 7.68 -13.45 -3.04
N PRO A 168 8.05 -14.35 -2.12
CA PRO A 168 8.27 -14.04 -0.70
C PRO A 168 9.18 -12.85 -0.44
N GLU A 169 10.26 -12.67 -1.22
CA GLU A 169 11.18 -11.55 -1.04
C GLU A 169 10.52 -10.18 -1.19
N ILE A 170 9.45 -10.05 -1.98
CA ILE A 170 8.73 -8.78 -2.13
C ILE A 170 7.87 -8.51 -0.90
N ILE A 171 7.14 -9.51 -0.43
CA ILE A 171 6.30 -9.40 0.78
C ILE A 171 7.17 -9.08 2.01
N VAL A 172 8.26 -9.82 2.18
CA VAL A 172 9.24 -9.60 3.26
C VAL A 172 9.89 -8.22 3.15
N GLY A 173 10.20 -7.77 1.92
CA GLY A 173 10.77 -6.46 1.66
C GLY A 173 9.82 -5.32 2.06
N ILE A 174 8.52 -5.42 1.72
CA ILE A 174 7.50 -4.45 2.13
C ILE A 174 7.40 -4.37 3.65
N ILE A 175 7.11 -5.51 4.31
CA ILE A 175 6.92 -5.56 5.75
C ILE A 175 8.19 -5.09 6.49
N GLY A 176 9.35 -5.39 5.91
CA GLY A 176 10.64 -4.93 6.44
C GLY A 176 10.84 -3.41 6.36
N VAL A 177 10.51 -2.81 5.23
CA VAL A 177 10.64 -1.35 5.03
C VAL A 177 9.60 -0.60 5.86
N GLU A 178 8.35 -1.10 5.92
CA GLU A 178 7.26 -0.43 6.62
C GLU A 178 7.41 -0.49 8.14
N THR A 179 7.62 -1.68 8.70
CA THR A 179 7.50 -1.87 10.15
C THR A 179 8.68 -2.59 10.79
N ARG A 180 9.73 -2.91 10.01
CA ARG A 180 10.81 -3.78 10.48
C ARG A 180 10.26 -5.08 11.06
N TRP A 181 9.37 -5.70 10.31
CA TRP A 181 8.67 -6.95 10.68
C TRP A 181 7.92 -6.82 12.01
N GLY A 182 7.06 -5.79 12.12
CA GLY A 182 6.20 -5.54 13.27
C GLY A 182 6.85 -4.81 14.46
N ARG A 183 8.17 -4.53 14.42
CA ARG A 183 8.87 -3.86 15.53
C ARG A 183 8.52 -2.38 15.67
N VAL A 184 8.07 -1.74 14.58
CA VAL A 184 7.76 -0.30 14.53
C VAL A 184 6.47 -0.09 13.74
N MET A 185 5.33 -0.45 14.31
CA MET A 185 4.01 -0.29 13.68
C MET A 185 3.35 1.07 13.96
N GLY A 186 3.99 1.92 14.78
CA GLY A 186 3.38 3.16 15.27
C GLY A 186 2.73 2.97 16.65
N LYS A 187 2.51 4.10 17.35
CA LYS A 187 1.95 4.13 18.72
C LYS A 187 0.81 5.13 18.85
N THR A 188 0.45 5.82 17.79
CA THR A 188 -0.64 6.80 17.79
C THR A 188 -1.96 6.08 17.61
N ARG A 189 -2.97 6.40 18.42
CA ARG A 189 -4.33 5.90 18.16
C ARG A 189 -4.76 6.38 16.77
N ILE A 190 -5.26 5.46 15.95
CA ILE A 190 -5.62 5.77 14.57
C ILE A 190 -6.80 6.72 14.53
N LEU A 191 -7.76 6.57 15.46
CA LEU A 191 -8.88 7.48 15.62
C LEU A 191 -8.40 8.93 15.77
N ASP A 192 -7.45 9.17 16.68
CA ASP A 192 -6.92 10.51 16.98
C ASP A 192 -6.18 11.10 15.78
N ALA A 193 -5.32 10.29 15.16
CA ALA A 193 -4.56 10.71 13.98
C ALA A 193 -5.48 11.13 12.83
N LEU A 194 -6.45 10.27 12.51
CA LEU A 194 -7.37 10.52 11.40
C LEU A 194 -8.37 11.64 11.70
N ALA A 195 -8.90 11.72 12.94
CA ALA A 195 -9.78 12.83 13.34
C ALA A 195 -9.04 14.18 13.30
N THR A 196 -7.79 14.24 13.82
CA THR A 196 -6.96 15.44 13.72
C THR A 196 -6.77 15.89 12.28
N LEU A 197 -6.41 14.97 11.39
CA LEU A 197 -6.12 15.29 10.00
C LEU A 197 -7.39 15.55 9.18
N ALA A 198 -8.49 14.87 9.48
CA ALA A 198 -9.77 15.07 8.81
C ALA A 198 -10.39 16.44 9.13
N PHE A 199 -10.31 16.86 10.39
CA PHE A 199 -11.04 18.04 10.85
C PHE A 199 -10.20 19.30 10.96
N ASP A 200 -8.87 19.18 11.08
CA ASP A 200 -7.95 20.31 11.34
C ASP A 200 -6.74 20.39 10.36
N TYR A 201 -6.71 19.59 9.27
CA TYR A 201 -5.68 19.70 8.25
C TYR A 201 -6.27 20.01 6.86
N PRO A 202 -6.61 21.29 6.56
CA PRO A 202 -7.37 21.67 5.35
C PRO A 202 -6.78 21.21 4.04
N ARG A 203 -5.44 21.14 3.92
CA ARG A 203 -4.74 20.75 2.68
C ARG A 203 -5.12 19.35 2.19
N ARG A 204 -5.53 18.44 3.08
CA ARG A 204 -5.90 17.06 2.77
C ARG A 204 -7.11 16.58 3.58
N ALA A 205 -7.96 17.50 4.04
CA ALA A 205 -9.11 17.18 4.87
C ALA A 205 -10.04 16.17 4.18
N GLU A 206 -10.32 16.32 2.89
CA GLU A 206 -11.18 15.40 2.13
C GLU A 206 -10.61 13.97 2.14
N PHE A 207 -9.31 13.82 1.87
CA PHE A 207 -8.65 12.52 1.91
C PHE A 207 -8.74 11.88 3.30
N PHE A 208 -8.36 12.61 4.36
CA PHE A 208 -8.36 12.06 5.71
C PHE A 208 -9.77 11.84 6.27
N THR A 209 -10.76 12.62 5.84
CA THR A 209 -12.17 12.36 6.14
C THR A 209 -12.63 11.03 5.53
N SER A 210 -12.19 10.73 4.31
CA SER A 210 -12.49 9.44 3.67
C SER A 210 -11.77 8.27 4.37
N GLU A 211 -10.54 8.49 4.85
CA GLU A 211 -9.82 7.47 5.62
C GLU A 211 -10.44 7.25 7.01
N LEU A 212 -10.92 8.31 7.68
CA LEU A 212 -11.65 8.18 8.95
C LEU A 212 -12.97 7.41 8.76
N GLU A 213 -13.71 7.71 7.68
CA GLU A 213 -14.90 6.96 7.28
C GLU A 213 -14.56 5.47 7.10
N ALA A 214 -13.53 5.17 6.30
CA ALA A 214 -13.11 3.79 6.04
C ALA A 214 -12.64 3.07 7.32
N PHE A 215 -11.98 3.78 8.22
CA PHE A 215 -11.53 3.25 9.52
C PHE A 215 -12.71 2.85 10.42
N LEU A 216 -13.69 3.72 10.57
CA LEU A 216 -14.87 3.43 11.40
C LEU A 216 -15.71 2.28 10.82
N VAL A 217 -15.84 2.22 9.50
CA VAL A 217 -16.50 1.07 8.83
C VAL A 217 -15.73 -0.22 9.09
N MET A 218 -14.41 -0.21 8.91
CA MET A 218 -13.54 -1.35 9.17
C MET A 218 -13.68 -1.85 10.62
N THR A 219 -13.56 -0.96 11.61
CA THR A 219 -13.62 -1.36 13.02
C THR A 219 -14.98 -1.96 13.39
N ARG A 220 -16.07 -1.40 12.85
CA ARG A 220 -17.40 -1.98 13.02
C ARG A 220 -17.50 -3.38 12.41
N ASP A 221 -17.07 -3.53 11.15
CA ASP A 221 -17.24 -4.75 10.39
C ASP A 221 -16.37 -5.91 10.92
N GLU A 222 -15.20 -5.57 11.51
CA GLU A 222 -14.30 -6.52 12.17
C GLU A 222 -14.56 -6.65 13.68
N GLY A 223 -15.56 -5.97 14.22
CA GLY A 223 -15.92 -6.05 15.65
C GLY A 223 -14.87 -5.45 16.59
N MET A 224 -14.08 -4.49 16.12
CA MET A 224 -13.04 -3.82 16.91
C MET A 224 -13.58 -2.56 17.60
N ASP A 225 -13.11 -2.27 18.80
CA ASP A 225 -13.30 -0.95 19.41
C ASP A 225 -12.45 0.09 18.64
N PRO A 226 -13.04 1.12 18.03
CA PRO A 226 -12.29 2.10 17.24
C PRO A 226 -11.30 2.94 18.05
N THR A 227 -11.37 2.92 19.38
CA THR A 227 -10.46 3.66 20.28
C THR A 227 -9.15 2.91 20.55
N GLU A 228 -9.05 1.62 20.24
CA GLU A 228 -7.91 0.77 20.56
C GLU A 228 -6.82 0.70 19.48
N PRO A 229 -7.13 0.61 18.17
CA PRO A 229 -6.12 0.40 17.14
C PRO A 229 -5.06 1.50 17.11
N LYS A 230 -3.79 1.08 17.08
CA LYS A 230 -2.62 1.98 17.01
C LYS A 230 -1.87 1.78 15.71
N GLY A 231 -1.36 2.87 15.18
CA GLY A 231 -0.63 2.88 13.92
C GLY A 231 0.27 4.11 13.79
N SER A 232 0.51 4.52 12.54
CA SER A 232 1.28 5.73 12.27
C SER A 232 0.50 6.99 12.63
N TYR A 233 1.20 8.11 12.76
CA TYR A 233 0.61 9.43 12.95
C TYR A 233 -0.29 9.91 11.78
N ALA A 234 -0.25 9.22 10.65
CA ALA A 234 -1.11 9.48 9.49
C ALA A 234 -2.21 8.42 9.31
N GLY A 235 -2.40 7.52 10.27
CA GLY A 235 -3.46 6.53 10.26
C GLY A 235 -3.14 5.23 9.51
N ALA A 236 -1.88 4.97 9.15
CA ALA A 236 -1.48 3.70 8.54
C ALA A 236 -1.38 2.58 9.59
N MET A 237 -1.80 1.36 9.21
CA MET A 237 -2.17 0.26 10.09
C MET A 237 -1.35 -1.01 9.89
N GLY A 238 -1.00 -1.68 10.99
CA GLY A 238 -0.48 -3.04 11.03
C GLY A 238 0.90 -3.21 10.38
N TYR A 239 1.26 -4.47 10.12
CA TYR A 239 2.56 -4.85 9.54
C TYR A 239 2.84 -4.22 8.17
N GLY A 240 1.83 -4.11 7.32
CA GLY A 240 1.93 -3.56 5.97
C GLY A 240 1.70 -2.05 5.89
N GLN A 241 1.35 -1.38 6.99
CA GLN A 241 1.05 0.06 7.02
C GLN A 241 -0.02 0.47 5.98
N PHE A 242 -1.10 -0.31 5.87
CA PHE A 242 -2.23 0.03 5.01
C PHE A 242 -3.00 1.23 5.57
N MET A 243 -3.41 2.12 4.67
CA MET A 243 -4.46 3.07 4.99
C MET A 243 -5.81 2.35 5.10
N PRO A 244 -6.79 2.86 5.88
CA PRO A 244 -8.10 2.23 6.02
C PRO A 244 -8.82 1.95 4.70
N SER A 245 -8.74 2.83 3.72
CA SER A 245 -9.30 2.60 2.39
C SER A 245 -8.59 1.46 1.63
N SER A 246 -7.30 1.24 1.88
CA SER A 246 -6.55 0.11 1.34
C SER A 246 -6.93 -1.20 2.04
N PHE A 247 -7.22 -1.15 3.34
CA PHE A 247 -7.79 -2.29 4.07
C PHE A 247 -9.07 -2.78 3.40
N GLN A 248 -10.04 -1.90 3.19
CA GLN A 248 -11.32 -2.27 2.57
C GLN A 248 -11.19 -2.91 1.19
N ARG A 249 -10.14 -2.55 0.43
CA ARG A 249 -9.96 -3.02 -0.95
C ARG A 249 -9.09 -4.27 -1.06
N TYR A 250 -8.11 -4.43 -0.18
CA TYR A 250 -7.02 -5.38 -0.40
C TYR A 250 -6.73 -6.27 0.80
N ALA A 251 -7.19 -5.94 2.00
CA ALA A 251 -6.99 -6.80 3.16
C ALA A 251 -7.78 -8.10 3.02
N VAL A 252 -7.20 -9.19 3.51
CA VAL A 252 -7.78 -10.52 3.44
C VAL A 252 -7.59 -11.24 4.77
N ASP A 253 -8.61 -11.97 5.18
CA ASP A 253 -8.55 -12.99 6.23
C ASP A 253 -7.73 -14.16 5.68
N PHE A 254 -6.42 -14.12 5.90
CA PHE A 254 -5.51 -15.10 5.29
C PHE A 254 -5.28 -16.30 6.17
N ASP A 255 -5.49 -16.23 7.47
CA ASP A 255 -5.45 -17.38 8.39
C ASP A 255 -6.79 -18.14 8.40
N GLY A 256 -7.88 -17.54 7.94
CA GLY A 256 -9.22 -18.14 7.82
C GLY A 256 -9.99 -18.18 9.13
N ASN A 257 -9.67 -17.30 10.08
CA ASN A 257 -10.31 -17.24 11.40
C ASN A 257 -11.67 -16.50 11.40
N GLY A 258 -12.04 -15.87 10.27
CA GLY A 258 -13.29 -15.14 10.08
C GLY A 258 -13.17 -13.63 10.27
N HIS A 259 -12.01 -13.13 10.67
CA HIS A 259 -11.69 -11.72 10.86
C HIS A 259 -10.46 -11.34 10.07
N THR A 260 -10.38 -10.08 9.65
CA THR A 260 -9.20 -9.54 8.96
C THR A 260 -8.43 -8.63 9.91
N ASN A 261 -7.20 -8.99 10.23
CA ASN A 261 -6.39 -8.27 11.22
C ASN A 261 -4.98 -7.97 10.69
N LEU A 262 -4.70 -6.73 10.28
CA LEU A 262 -3.38 -6.35 9.78
C LEU A 262 -2.28 -6.27 10.85
N TRP A 263 -2.62 -6.37 12.14
CA TRP A 263 -1.66 -6.55 13.24
C TRP A 263 -1.33 -8.03 13.46
N ASP A 264 -2.02 -8.95 12.78
CA ASP A 264 -1.61 -10.33 12.61
C ASP A 264 -0.68 -10.47 11.39
N PRO A 265 0.52 -11.10 11.54
CA PRO A 265 1.46 -11.25 10.44
C PRO A 265 0.95 -12.13 9.30
N VAL A 266 0.06 -13.10 9.56
CA VAL A 266 -0.47 -14.00 8.53
C VAL A 266 -1.41 -13.25 7.60
N ASP A 267 -2.37 -12.50 8.15
CA ASP A 267 -3.27 -11.65 7.36
C ASP A 267 -2.52 -10.54 6.64
N ALA A 268 -1.50 -9.96 7.29
CA ALA A 268 -0.68 -8.94 6.66
C ALA A 268 0.10 -9.49 5.45
N ILE A 269 0.64 -10.70 5.53
CA ILE A 269 1.32 -11.38 4.40
C ILE A 269 0.36 -11.56 3.24
N GLY A 270 -0.83 -12.13 3.49
CA GLY A 270 -1.87 -12.32 2.48
C GLY A 270 -2.33 -11.00 1.86
N SER A 271 -2.57 -10.00 2.70
CA SER A 271 -3.05 -8.67 2.28
C SER A 271 -2.03 -7.93 1.42
N VAL A 272 -0.75 -7.95 1.79
CA VAL A 272 0.35 -7.38 0.98
C VAL A 272 0.44 -8.07 -0.38
N ALA A 273 0.35 -9.40 -0.42
CA ALA A 273 0.38 -10.15 -1.68
C ALA A 273 -0.84 -9.83 -2.56
N ASN A 274 -2.04 -9.78 -1.97
CA ASN A 274 -3.27 -9.40 -2.68
C ASN A 274 -3.19 -7.96 -3.23
N TYR A 275 -2.62 -7.02 -2.48
CA TYR A 275 -2.36 -5.66 -2.94
C TYR A 275 -1.55 -5.64 -4.24
N PHE A 276 -0.43 -6.37 -4.29
CA PHE A 276 0.41 -6.42 -5.49
C PHE A 276 -0.29 -7.11 -6.67
N LYS A 277 -1.02 -8.19 -6.42
CA LYS A 277 -1.85 -8.85 -7.42
C LYS A 277 -2.85 -7.86 -8.04
N ALA A 278 -3.54 -7.09 -7.21
CA ALA A 278 -4.51 -6.08 -7.66
C ALA A 278 -3.85 -4.91 -8.42
N HIS A 279 -2.56 -4.65 -8.18
CA HIS A 279 -1.79 -3.60 -8.85
C HIS A 279 -0.95 -4.11 -10.03
N GLY A 280 -1.30 -5.26 -10.61
CA GLY A 280 -0.72 -5.75 -11.85
C GLY A 280 0.64 -6.42 -11.68
N TRP A 281 0.89 -7.07 -10.55
CA TRP A 281 2.08 -7.90 -10.39
C TRP A 281 2.12 -9.03 -11.42
N GLU A 282 3.20 -9.13 -12.16
CA GLU A 282 3.44 -10.15 -13.17
C GLU A 282 4.35 -11.26 -12.62
N LYS A 283 3.76 -12.45 -12.39
CA LYS A 283 4.47 -13.61 -11.85
C LYS A 283 5.67 -13.99 -12.73
N GLY A 284 6.83 -14.17 -12.11
CA GLY A 284 8.05 -14.63 -12.78
C GLY A 284 8.75 -13.55 -13.62
N GLN A 285 8.19 -12.34 -13.76
CA GLN A 285 8.84 -11.25 -14.46
C GLN A 285 9.79 -10.47 -13.53
N PRO A 286 10.89 -9.91 -14.06
CA PRO A 286 11.83 -9.14 -13.26
C PRO A 286 11.24 -7.82 -12.78
N VAL A 287 11.77 -7.33 -11.64
CA VAL A 287 11.38 -6.04 -11.05
C VAL A 287 12.14 -4.88 -11.71
N ALA A 288 13.45 -4.95 -11.70
CA ALA A 288 14.32 -3.98 -12.34
C ALA A 288 15.64 -4.64 -12.76
N VAL A 289 16.29 -4.04 -13.77
CA VAL A 289 17.59 -4.53 -14.28
C VAL A 289 18.58 -3.38 -14.33
N ARG A 290 19.81 -3.63 -13.84
CA ARG A 290 20.88 -2.64 -13.89
C ARG A 290 21.23 -2.31 -15.36
N GLY A 291 21.42 -1.03 -15.67
CA GLY A 291 21.97 -0.56 -16.93
C GLY A 291 23.47 -0.22 -16.78
N GLN A 292 24.24 -0.63 -17.76
CA GLN A 292 25.62 -0.12 -17.97
C GLN A 292 25.56 1.03 -18.96
N GLY A 293 26.16 2.15 -18.63
CA GLY A 293 26.14 3.39 -19.40
C GLY A 293 25.61 4.58 -18.59
N GLN A 294 25.58 5.73 -19.26
CA GLN A 294 25.15 7.00 -18.64
C GLN A 294 24.22 7.74 -19.60
N LEU A 295 23.09 8.23 -19.10
CA LEU A 295 22.10 8.98 -19.87
C LEU A 295 21.77 10.34 -19.17
N PRO A 296 22.73 11.28 -19.08
CA PRO A 296 22.58 12.49 -18.25
C PRO A 296 21.45 13.41 -18.72
N GLY A 297 21.13 13.43 -20.02
CA GLY A 297 20.12 14.29 -20.63
C GLY A 297 18.71 13.70 -20.65
N TYR A 298 18.51 12.47 -20.16
CA TYR A 298 17.20 11.81 -20.18
C TYR A 298 16.41 12.11 -18.91
N GLU A 299 15.11 12.33 -19.07
CA GLU A 299 14.19 12.35 -17.95
C GLU A 299 14.17 10.98 -17.27
N HIS A 300 14.05 10.94 -15.94
CA HIS A 300 14.18 9.74 -15.15
C HIS A 300 13.19 9.71 -13.99
N GLY A 301 12.87 8.51 -13.56
CA GLY A 301 11.92 8.20 -12.47
C GLY A 301 10.95 7.10 -12.89
N PHE A 302 10.24 6.54 -11.92
CA PHE A 302 9.35 5.40 -12.15
C PHE A 302 8.16 5.71 -13.07
N GLN A 303 7.86 6.98 -13.31
CA GLN A 303 6.77 7.41 -14.21
C GLN A 303 7.21 7.55 -15.68
N THR A 304 8.52 7.55 -15.95
CA THR A 304 9.02 7.63 -17.33
C THR A 304 8.73 6.32 -18.06
N ARG A 305 8.55 6.40 -19.38
CA ARG A 305 8.31 5.24 -20.23
C ARG A 305 9.11 5.40 -21.53
N TYR A 306 10.06 4.50 -21.73
CA TYR A 306 10.92 4.48 -22.90
C TYR A 306 10.91 3.11 -23.57
N PRO A 307 10.89 3.04 -24.91
CA PRO A 307 11.23 1.81 -25.61
C PRO A 307 12.64 1.36 -25.21
N VAL A 308 12.80 0.10 -24.84
CA VAL A 308 14.10 -0.49 -24.46
C VAL A 308 15.14 -0.32 -25.59
N ALA A 309 14.69 -0.49 -26.85
CA ALA A 309 15.55 -0.28 -28.02
C ALA A 309 16.12 1.15 -28.09
N SER A 310 15.36 2.16 -27.65
CA SER A 310 15.81 3.56 -27.62
C SER A 310 16.87 3.79 -26.55
N LEU A 311 16.66 3.25 -25.34
CA LEU A 311 17.65 3.34 -24.26
C LEU A 311 18.97 2.62 -24.63
N ARG A 312 18.87 1.45 -25.31
CA ARG A 312 20.06 0.72 -25.81
C ARG A 312 20.81 1.51 -26.87
N ARG A 313 20.10 2.11 -27.84
CA ARG A 313 20.73 2.97 -28.86
C ARG A 313 21.39 4.21 -28.25
N ALA A 314 20.84 4.73 -27.16
CA ALA A 314 21.41 5.85 -26.43
C ALA A 314 22.61 5.45 -25.53
N GLY A 315 23.01 4.17 -25.51
CA GLY A 315 24.20 3.71 -24.80
C GLY A 315 23.95 3.09 -23.43
N LEU A 316 22.70 2.82 -23.06
CA LEU A 316 22.38 2.08 -21.82
C LEU A 316 22.15 0.59 -22.14
N THR A 317 23.08 -0.28 -21.71
CA THR A 317 22.99 -1.73 -21.94
C THR A 317 22.49 -2.45 -20.68
N PRO A 318 21.41 -3.25 -20.73
CA PRO A 318 20.95 -4.00 -19.57
C PRO A 318 21.94 -5.14 -19.24
N THR A 319 22.20 -5.34 -17.93
CA THR A 319 23.15 -6.36 -17.45
C THR A 319 22.56 -7.77 -17.39
N SER A 320 21.24 -7.90 -17.55
CA SER A 320 20.53 -9.20 -17.60
C SER A 320 19.26 -9.07 -18.42
N SER A 321 18.51 -10.17 -18.55
CA SER A 321 17.24 -10.19 -19.28
C SER A 321 16.22 -9.22 -18.69
N LEU A 322 15.49 -8.53 -19.54
CA LEU A 322 14.36 -7.67 -19.19
C LEU A 322 13.02 -8.43 -19.19
N GLY A 323 13.05 -9.76 -19.29
CA GLY A 323 11.83 -10.56 -19.50
C GLY A 323 11.21 -10.28 -20.86
N ASN A 324 9.89 -10.24 -20.92
CA ASN A 324 9.14 -10.00 -22.16
C ASN A 324 8.85 -8.51 -22.43
N HIS A 325 9.55 -7.59 -21.75
CA HIS A 325 9.22 -6.16 -21.78
C HIS A 325 9.99 -5.42 -22.88
N SER A 326 9.26 -4.72 -23.73
CA SER A 326 9.78 -3.83 -24.77
C SER A 326 9.90 -2.37 -24.33
N GLU A 327 9.31 -2.02 -23.17
CA GLU A 327 9.36 -0.69 -22.55
C GLU A 327 9.85 -0.79 -21.11
N ALA A 328 10.45 0.28 -20.60
CA ALA A 328 10.91 0.41 -19.23
C ALA A 328 10.90 1.86 -18.76
N SER A 329 10.77 2.07 -17.47
CA SER A 329 11.11 3.34 -16.84
C SER A 329 12.62 3.48 -16.74
N LEU A 330 13.15 4.67 -17.01
CA LEU A 330 14.54 4.98 -16.75
C LEU A 330 14.71 5.44 -15.29
N LEU A 331 15.28 4.59 -14.45
CA LEU A 331 15.54 4.95 -13.06
C LEU A 331 16.97 5.45 -12.92
N ARG A 332 17.17 6.49 -12.10
CA ARG A 332 18.49 7.06 -11.78
C ARG A 332 18.67 7.13 -10.28
N LEU A 333 19.71 6.50 -9.75
CA LEU A 333 20.05 6.48 -8.33
C LEU A 333 21.34 7.24 -8.08
N ASP A 334 21.29 8.22 -7.19
CA ASP A 334 22.44 9.01 -6.77
C ASP A 334 23.27 8.26 -5.74
N VAL A 335 24.46 7.80 -6.14
CA VAL A 335 25.37 7.02 -5.28
C VAL A 335 26.55 7.85 -4.76
N GLY A 336 26.52 9.17 -4.88
CA GLY A 336 27.54 10.10 -4.37
C GLY A 336 28.72 10.29 -5.30
N THR A 337 29.26 9.23 -5.88
CA THR A 337 30.33 9.26 -6.89
C THR A 337 29.80 9.41 -8.32
N GLY A 338 28.49 9.57 -8.47
CA GLY A 338 27.81 9.64 -9.76
C GLY A 338 26.41 9.05 -9.68
N TYR A 339 25.93 8.55 -10.81
CA TYR A 339 24.59 7.99 -10.94
C TYR A 339 24.63 6.54 -11.43
N GLN A 340 23.73 5.72 -10.88
CA GLN A 340 23.43 4.41 -11.39
C GLN A 340 22.12 4.44 -12.16
N TYR A 341 22.11 3.86 -13.35
CA TYR A 341 20.91 3.77 -14.18
C TYR A 341 20.34 2.36 -14.17
N TRP A 342 19.00 2.27 -14.18
CA TRP A 342 18.27 1.00 -14.13
C TRP A 342 17.06 1.05 -15.05
N TYR A 343 16.72 -0.09 -15.61
CA TYR A 343 15.45 -0.35 -16.27
C TYR A 343 14.43 -0.73 -15.19
N GLY A 344 13.46 0.12 -14.91
CA GLY A 344 12.30 -0.21 -14.05
C GLY A 344 11.21 -0.86 -14.89
N LEU A 345 10.78 -2.05 -14.51
CA LEU A 345 9.83 -2.86 -15.27
C LEU A 345 8.44 -2.81 -14.60
N PRO A 346 7.38 -3.43 -15.17
CA PRO A 346 6.03 -3.38 -14.60
C PRO A 346 5.96 -3.77 -13.12
N ASN A 347 6.72 -4.79 -12.68
CA ASN A 347 6.78 -5.16 -11.27
C ASN A 347 7.43 -4.09 -10.38
N PHE A 348 8.38 -3.31 -10.91
CA PHE A 348 8.89 -2.15 -10.19
C PHE A 348 7.81 -1.07 -10.03
N TYR A 349 7.04 -0.83 -11.09
CA TYR A 349 5.92 0.09 -11.04
C TYR A 349 4.85 -0.37 -10.04
N ALA A 350 4.55 -1.68 -9.97
CA ALA A 350 3.64 -2.22 -8.96
C ALA A 350 4.11 -1.90 -7.53
N ILE A 351 5.42 -2.01 -7.23
CA ILE A 351 5.95 -1.61 -5.92
C ILE A 351 5.75 -0.10 -5.68
N THR A 352 5.88 0.74 -6.72
CA THR A 352 5.64 2.18 -6.55
C THR A 352 4.18 2.54 -6.28
N ARG A 353 3.22 1.63 -6.47
CA ARG A 353 1.81 1.84 -6.07
C ARG A 353 1.63 1.85 -4.57
N TYR A 354 2.48 1.11 -3.86
CA TYR A 354 2.51 1.14 -2.38
C TYR A 354 3.00 2.49 -1.83
N ASN A 355 4.06 2.99 -2.43
CA ASN A 355 4.58 4.34 -2.15
C ASN A 355 5.23 4.92 -3.40
N HIS A 356 4.79 6.09 -3.84
CA HIS A 356 5.17 6.76 -5.10
C HIS A 356 6.61 7.30 -5.07
N SER A 357 7.59 6.42 -4.83
CA SER A 357 9.01 6.78 -4.73
C SER A 357 9.91 5.72 -5.36
N THR A 358 10.78 6.15 -6.27
CA THR A 358 11.84 5.29 -6.83
C THR A 358 12.75 4.72 -5.75
N HIS A 359 13.13 5.54 -4.76
CA HIS A 359 13.99 5.09 -3.65
C HIS A 359 13.29 4.04 -2.78
N TYR A 360 12.01 4.25 -2.48
CA TYR A 360 11.21 3.29 -1.73
C TYR A 360 11.14 1.94 -2.44
N ALA A 361 10.70 1.93 -3.68
CA ALA A 361 10.55 0.69 -4.44
C ALA A 361 11.88 -0.08 -4.59
N MET A 362 12.97 0.66 -4.81
CA MET A 362 14.31 0.07 -4.87
C MET A 362 14.76 -0.49 -3.50
N ALA A 363 14.45 0.19 -2.40
CA ALA A 363 14.78 -0.28 -1.05
C ALA A 363 14.01 -1.54 -0.67
N VAL A 364 12.70 -1.59 -0.95
CA VAL A 364 11.85 -2.78 -0.76
C VAL A 364 12.45 -3.98 -1.48
N TRP A 365 12.68 -3.82 -2.78
CA TRP A 365 13.21 -4.90 -3.61
C TRP A 365 14.61 -5.35 -3.17
N GLN A 366 15.55 -4.43 -2.95
CA GLN A 366 16.90 -4.77 -2.52
C GLN A 366 16.97 -5.35 -1.11
N LEU A 367 16.11 -4.90 -0.17
CA LEU A 367 16.02 -5.51 1.15
C LEU A 367 15.52 -6.96 1.04
N GLY A 368 14.45 -7.19 0.28
CA GLY A 368 13.94 -8.54 0.05
C GLY A 368 15.00 -9.48 -0.56
N LEU A 369 15.75 -9.00 -1.56
CA LEU A 369 16.85 -9.78 -2.16
C LEU A 369 17.99 -10.04 -1.16
N ALA A 370 18.34 -9.06 -0.31
CA ALA A 370 19.38 -9.25 0.72
C ALA A 370 18.95 -10.28 1.76
N VAL A 371 17.68 -10.26 2.19
CA VAL A 371 17.13 -11.28 3.10
C VAL A 371 17.13 -12.66 2.44
N LYS A 372 16.69 -12.74 1.18
CA LYS A 372 16.72 -14.01 0.41
C LYS A 372 18.11 -14.61 0.29
N ALA A 373 19.12 -13.78 0.03
CA ALA A 373 20.50 -14.21 -0.11
C ALA A 373 21.16 -14.65 1.22
N ALA A 374 20.64 -14.18 2.36
CA ALA A 374 21.14 -14.49 3.70
C ALA A 374 20.42 -15.68 4.37
N ARG A 375 19.37 -16.21 3.74
CA ARG A 375 18.56 -17.34 4.23
C ARG A 375 19.21 -18.69 3.93
#